data_b962f3f02793ab1de72abca7f7707804
#
_entry.id   b962f3f02793ab1de72abca7f7707804
#
_cell.length_a   1.000
_cell.length_b   1.000
_cell.length_c   1.000
_cell.angle_alpha   90.00
_cell.angle_beta   90.00
_cell.angle_gamma   90.00
#
_symmetry.space_group_name_H-M   'P 1'
#
loop_
_entity.id
_entity.type
_entity.pdbx_description
1 polymer ?
#
loop_
_entity_poly.entity_id
_entity_poly.type
_entity_poly.pdbx_seq_one_letter_code
_entity_poly.pdbx_strand_id
1 'polypeptide(L)'
;MNRITLTLKRPFIWLSRFRHRCGYGVHSPFAFNLITQVIYESTPYYKYKDLAVEQKKLAPQKDNYWKYESKKVKRLLFRLVNYIQPDTIVDVGRLAASSLYLKAGKEGADYTAASELSELFLEAGVPVGFLYLHDYRHPEFMEEVFRICVA
;
A
#
# COMPACT_ATOMS: atom_id res chain seq x y z
N MET A 1 -13.31 -19.77 23.15
CA MET A 1 -11.89 -20.19 23.04
C MET A 1 -11.11 -19.33 24.04
N ASN A 2 -10.56 -19.93 25.10
CA ASN A 2 -9.97 -19.18 26.23
C ASN A 2 -8.69 -18.42 25.81
N ARG A 3 -8.57 -17.17 26.27
CA ARG A 3 -7.38 -16.30 26.01
C ARG A 3 -6.06 -16.97 26.42
N ILE A 4 -6.07 -17.77 27.47
CA ILE A 4 -4.89 -18.47 28.00
C ILE A 4 -4.34 -19.52 27.00
N THR A 5 -5.22 -20.27 26.33
CA THR A 5 -4.83 -21.26 25.32
C THR A 5 -4.22 -20.63 24.07
N LEU A 6 -4.65 -19.42 23.71
CA LEU A 6 -4.06 -18.63 22.61
C LEU A 6 -2.66 -18.15 22.95
N THR A 7 -2.42 -17.73 24.18
CA THR A 7 -1.11 -17.21 24.61
C THR A 7 -0.05 -18.33 24.62
N LEU A 8 -0.42 -19.53 25.06
CA LEU A 8 0.47 -20.71 25.07
C LEU A 8 0.75 -21.24 23.64
N LYS A 9 -0.19 -21.11 22.71
CA LYS A 9 -0.01 -21.52 21.30
C LYS A 9 0.80 -20.52 20.46
N ARG A 10 0.89 -19.26 20.88
CA ARG A 10 1.62 -18.21 20.13
C ARG A 10 3.07 -18.56 19.77
N PRO A 11 3.91 -19.05 20.68
CA PRO A 11 5.30 -19.39 20.34
C PRO A 11 5.37 -20.54 19.33
N PHE A 12 4.47 -21.54 19.42
CA PHE A 12 4.42 -22.65 18.46
C PHE A 12 3.94 -22.20 17.08
N ILE A 13 2.94 -21.33 17.03
CA ILE A 13 2.48 -20.71 15.76
C ILE A 13 3.59 -19.84 15.17
N TRP A 14 4.32 -19.10 15.99
CA TRP A 14 5.44 -18.28 15.56
C TRP A 14 6.56 -19.15 14.99
N LEU A 15 6.95 -20.25 15.65
CA LEU A 15 7.97 -21.17 15.22
C LEU A 15 7.58 -21.89 13.90
N SER A 16 6.32 -22.32 13.80
CA SER A 16 5.79 -22.90 12.56
C SER A 16 5.82 -21.92 11.40
N ARG A 17 5.44 -20.65 11.64
CA ARG A 17 5.49 -19.59 10.62
C ARG A 17 6.91 -19.14 10.26
N PHE A 18 7.89 -19.38 11.12
CA PHE A 18 9.27 -19.00 10.86
C PHE A 18 9.85 -19.74 9.64
N ARG A 19 9.48 -21.00 9.44
CA ARG A 19 9.90 -21.81 8.27
C ARG A 19 9.29 -21.28 6.95
N HIS A 20 8.17 -20.58 6.99
CA HIS A 20 7.47 -20.06 5.82
C HIS A 20 7.71 -18.56 5.57
N ARG A 21 8.73 -18.00 6.21
CA ARG A 21 9.11 -16.61 5.97
C ARG A 21 9.98 -16.48 4.72
N CYS A 22 10.05 -15.26 4.20
CA CYS A 22 10.94 -14.91 3.09
C CYS A 22 10.73 -15.75 1.81
N GLY A 23 9.47 -16.10 1.51
CA GLY A 23 9.13 -16.78 0.26
C GLY A 23 9.35 -18.29 0.25
N TYR A 24 9.67 -18.92 1.39
CA TYR A 24 9.81 -20.38 1.45
C TYR A 24 8.49 -21.07 1.06
N GLY A 25 8.56 -22.01 0.09
CA GLY A 25 7.41 -22.74 -0.42
C GLY A 25 6.56 -21.95 -1.44
N VAL A 26 7.00 -20.78 -1.87
CA VAL A 26 6.36 -20.01 -2.94
C VAL A 26 6.94 -20.44 -4.28
N HIS A 27 6.11 -21.06 -5.13
CA HIS A 27 6.53 -21.59 -6.43
C HIS A 27 6.45 -20.58 -7.58
N SER A 28 5.68 -19.50 -7.41
CA SER A 28 5.61 -18.43 -8.41
C SER A 28 6.83 -17.51 -8.31
N PRO A 29 7.65 -17.36 -9.38
CA PRO A 29 8.78 -16.44 -9.39
C PRO A 29 8.38 -15.00 -9.07
N PHE A 30 7.24 -14.54 -9.61
CA PHE A 30 6.69 -13.22 -9.33
C PHE A 30 6.36 -13.06 -7.84
N ALA A 31 5.61 -14.00 -7.27
CA ALA A 31 5.24 -13.94 -5.85
C ALA A 31 6.45 -14.05 -4.93
N PHE A 32 7.44 -14.87 -5.28
CA PHE A 32 8.70 -14.97 -4.55
C PHE A 32 9.45 -13.63 -4.53
N ASN A 33 9.61 -13.00 -5.68
CA ASN A 33 10.27 -11.70 -5.80
C ASN A 33 9.50 -10.60 -5.06
N LEU A 34 8.18 -10.57 -5.17
CA LEU A 34 7.34 -9.62 -4.44
C LEU A 34 7.51 -9.76 -2.92
N ILE A 35 7.52 -10.99 -2.42
CA ILE A 35 7.70 -11.26 -0.99
C ILE A 35 9.10 -10.85 -0.53
N THR A 36 10.15 -11.28 -1.24
CA THR A 36 11.53 -11.09 -0.81
C THR A 36 12.04 -9.67 -1.02
N GLN A 37 11.73 -9.06 -2.17
CA GLN A 37 12.28 -7.76 -2.56
C GLN A 37 11.39 -6.57 -2.19
N VAL A 38 10.10 -6.82 -1.89
CA VAL A 38 9.17 -5.74 -1.55
C VAL A 38 8.66 -5.84 -0.12
N ILE A 39 8.06 -6.98 0.25
CA ILE A 39 7.40 -7.12 1.56
C ILE A 39 8.43 -7.20 2.69
N TYR A 40 9.43 -8.07 2.54
CA TYR A 40 10.48 -8.28 3.56
C TYR A 40 11.72 -7.40 3.37
N GLU A 41 11.73 -6.53 2.34
CA GLU A 41 12.82 -5.58 2.14
C GLU A 41 12.95 -4.63 3.33
N SER A 42 14.11 -4.63 3.95
CA SER A 42 14.42 -3.81 5.12
C SER A 42 15.40 -2.67 4.83
N THR A 43 16.04 -2.69 3.66
CA THR A 43 17.02 -1.68 3.27
C THR A 43 16.36 -0.31 3.15
N PRO A 44 16.93 0.72 3.77
CA PRO A 44 16.37 2.06 3.68
C PRO A 44 16.64 2.68 2.31
N TYR A 45 15.59 3.08 1.61
CA TYR A 45 15.72 3.91 0.41
C TYR A 45 16.11 5.33 0.80
N TYR A 46 16.98 5.95 -0.01
CA TYR A 46 17.43 7.33 0.22
C TYR A 46 16.25 8.33 0.31
N LYS A 47 15.25 8.18 -0.53
CA LYS A 47 14.03 9.02 -0.55
C LYS A 47 13.23 9.01 0.76
N TYR A 48 13.38 8.01 1.61
CA TYR A 48 12.60 7.97 2.86
C TYR A 48 12.89 9.11 3.82
N LYS A 49 14.11 9.67 3.79
CA LYS A 49 14.47 10.83 4.62
C LYS A 49 13.74 12.08 4.12
N ASP A 50 13.76 12.31 2.82
CA ASP A 50 13.14 13.47 2.18
C ASP A 50 11.61 13.45 2.35
N LEU A 51 10.99 12.29 2.09
CA LEU A 51 9.56 12.08 2.30
C LEU A 51 9.14 12.29 3.77
N ALA A 52 9.97 11.88 4.72
CA ALA A 52 9.68 12.12 6.14
C ALA A 52 9.76 13.61 6.52
N VAL A 53 10.67 14.37 5.90
CA VAL A 53 10.76 15.82 6.07
C VAL A 53 9.57 16.52 5.45
N GLU A 54 9.20 16.15 4.22
CA GLU A 54 8.04 16.70 3.52
C GLU A 54 6.75 16.41 4.25
N GLN A 55 6.56 15.18 4.73
CA GLN A 55 5.42 14.81 5.56
C GLN A 55 5.30 15.69 6.80
N LYS A 56 6.42 15.98 7.48
CA LYS A 56 6.43 16.85 8.66
C LYS A 56 6.08 18.31 8.33
N LYS A 57 6.52 18.82 7.20
CA LYS A 57 6.18 20.17 6.73
C LYS A 57 4.68 20.33 6.46
N LEU A 58 4.06 19.30 5.88
CA LEU A 58 2.63 19.31 5.54
C LEU A 58 1.71 18.97 6.72
N ALA A 59 2.23 18.27 7.75
CA ALA A 59 1.44 17.80 8.88
C ALA A 59 0.64 18.88 9.64
N PRO A 60 1.11 20.13 9.81
CA PRO A 60 0.35 21.18 10.49
C PRO A 60 -0.94 21.59 9.75
N GLN A 61 -0.98 21.38 8.42
CA GLN A 61 -2.09 21.75 7.56
C GLN A 61 -3.08 20.60 7.34
N LYS A 62 -2.77 19.42 7.88
CA LYS A 62 -3.51 18.18 7.69
C LYS A 62 -4.15 17.70 8.98
N ASP A 63 -5.18 16.92 8.84
CA ASP A 63 -5.91 16.36 9.97
C ASP A 63 -5.14 15.24 10.72
N ASN A 64 -5.78 14.69 11.76
CA ASN A 64 -5.17 13.64 12.57
C ASN A 64 -4.92 12.35 11.79
N TYR A 65 -5.73 12.04 10.76
CA TYR A 65 -5.56 10.85 9.94
C TYR A 65 -4.18 10.83 9.26
N TRP A 66 -3.73 11.97 8.75
CA TRP A 66 -2.40 12.16 8.18
C TRP A 66 -1.26 11.80 9.15
N LYS A 67 -1.44 12.10 10.44
CA LYS A 67 -0.39 11.92 11.47
C LYS A 67 -0.24 10.47 11.91
N TYR A 68 -1.34 9.72 11.95
CA TYR A 68 -1.37 8.37 12.55
C TYR A 68 -1.13 7.23 11.55
N GLU A 69 -0.96 7.53 10.28
CA GLU A 69 -0.72 6.49 9.30
C GLU A 69 0.60 5.73 9.54
N SER A 70 0.53 4.40 9.44
CA SER A 70 1.65 3.53 9.75
C SER A 70 2.85 3.77 8.84
N LYS A 71 4.02 4.01 9.43
CA LYS A 71 5.29 4.12 8.70
C LYS A 71 5.60 2.88 7.85
N LYS A 72 5.19 1.68 8.31
CA LYS A 72 5.41 0.42 7.59
C LYS A 72 4.56 0.37 6.33
N VAL A 73 3.30 0.77 6.41
CA VAL A 73 2.38 0.82 5.25
C VAL A 73 2.89 1.80 4.21
N LYS A 74 3.22 3.02 4.58
CA LYS A 74 3.73 4.03 3.65
C LYS A 74 4.97 3.55 2.89
N ARG A 75 5.94 2.99 3.59
CA ARG A 75 7.15 2.44 2.97
C ARG A 75 6.88 1.23 2.10
N LEU A 76 5.90 0.40 2.47
CA LEU A 76 5.47 -0.72 1.64
C LEU A 76 4.86 -0.23 0.33
N LEU A 77 3.99 0.76 0.38
CA LEU A 77 3.36 1.36 -0.80
C LEU A 77 4.41 1.95 -1.75
N PHE A 78 5.38 2.71 -1.22
CA PHE A 78 6.51 3.19 -2.00
C PHE A 78 7.23 2.04 -2.73
N ARG A 79 7.56 0.96 -2.00
CA ARG A 79 8.27 -0.19 -2.59
C ARG A 79 7.44 -0.92 -3.63
N LEU A 80 6.13 -1.06 -3.40
CA LEU A 80 5.21 -1.66 -4.36
C LEU A 80 5.19 -0.88 -5.67
N VAL A 81 4.99 0.42 -5.60
CA VAL A 81 5.00 1.29 -6.80
C VAL A 81 6.36 1.27 -7.48
N ASN A 82 7.45 1.34 -6.70
CA ASN A 82 8.80 1.29 -7.24
C ASN A 82 9.15 -0.07 -7.89
N TYR A 83 8.54 -1.15 -7.43
CA TYR A 83 8.74 -2.48 -8.01
C TYR A 83 7.88 -2.71 -9.26
N ILE A 84 6.61 -2.29 -9.22
CA ILE A 84 5.64 -2.48 -10.32
C ILE A 84 5.91 -1.52 -11.47
N GLN A 85 6.41 -0.30 -11.17
CA GLN A 85 6.65 0.78 -12.15
C GLN A 85 5.40 1.12 -12.99
N PRO A 86 4.23 1.36 -12.38
CA PRO A 86 2.99 1.63 -13.10
C PRO A 86 3.06 2.97 -13.83
N ASP A 87 2.45 3.07 -15.02
CA ASP A 87 2.36 4.36 -15.73
C ASP A 87 1.29 5.27 -15.12
N THR A 88 0.24 4.67 -14.57
CA THR A 88 -0.87 5.36 -13.94
C THR A 88 -1.05 4.91 -12.49
N ILE A 89 -1.20 5.85 -11.58
CA ILE A 89 -1.47 5.60 -10.15
C ILE A 89 -2.77 6.30 -9.78
N VAL A 90 -3.73 5.54 -9.31
CA VAL A 90 -5.03 6.06 -8.84
C VAL A 90 -5.12 5.87 -7.32
N ASP A 91 -5.32 6.98 -6.62
CA ASP A 91 -5.39 7.05 -5.16
C ASP A 91 -6.77 7.52 -4.74
N VAL A 92 -7.59 6.59 -4.23
CA VAL A 92 -9.01 6.83 -3.98
C VAL A 92 -9.30 6.92 -2.49
N GLY A 93 -10.02 7.97 -2.14
CA GLY A 93 -10.48 8.24 -0.80
C GLY A 93 -9.75 9.43 -0.16
N ARG A 94 -9.70 9.42 1.17
CA ARG A 94 -9.13 10.53 1.92
C ARG A 94 -7.62 10.59 1.79
N LEU A 95 -7.11 11.68 1.21
CA LEU A 95 -5.67 11.89 1.07
C LEU A 95 -4.94 11.76 2.41
N ALA A 96 -3.93 10.92 2.44
CA ALA A 96 -3.13 10.59 3.61
C ALA A 96 -1.63 10.76 3.34
N ALA A 97 -0.79 10.54 4.35
CA ALA A 97 0.65 10.62 4.16
C ALA A 97 1.18 9.54 3.19
N SER A 98 0.48 8.41 3.02
CA SER A 98 0.77 7.38 2.01
C SER A 98 0.73 7.92 0.59
N SER A 99 -0.12 8.90 0.28
CA SER A 99 -0.21 9.54 -1.04
C SER A 99 1.13 10.14 -1.49
N LEU A 100 1.90 10.72 -0.57
CA LEU A 100 3.27 11.19 -0.87
C LEU A 100 4.20 10.04 -1.26
N TYR A 101 4.09 8.92 -0.56
CA TYR A 101 4.93 7.75 -0.81
C TYR A 101 4.56 7.03 -2.10
N LEU A 102 3.26 6.99 -2.45
CA LEU A 102 2.79 6.48 -3.73
C LEU A 102 3.36 7.30 -4.89
N LYS A 103 3.18 8.62 -4.85
CA LYS A 103 3.68 9.55 -5.87
C LYS A 103 5.20 9.49 -6.03
N ALA A 104 5.93 9.31 -4.94
CA ALA A 104 7.39 9.23 -4.96
C ALA A 104 7.94 7.86 -5.42
N GLY A 105 7.10 6.82 -5.47
CA GLY A 105 7.51 5.47 -5.86
C GLY A 105 7.95 5.35 -7.31
N LYS A 106 7.33 6.13 -8.22
CA LYS A 106 7.74 6.27 -9.63
C LYS A 106 7.64 7.73 -10.04
N GLU A 107 8.75 8.31 -10.42
CA GLU A 107 8.79 9.64 -11.01
C GLU A 107 8.21 9.61 -12.44
N GLY A 108 7.33 10.57 -12.75
CA GLY A 108 6.71 10.66 -14.06
C GLY A 108 5.51 9.75 -14.29
N ALA A 109 5.03 9.01 -13.27
CA ALA A 109 3.74 8.34 -13.35
C ALA A 109 2.61 9.38 -13.29
N ASP A 110 1.56 9.15 -14.07
CA ASP A 110 0.34 9.94 -13.98
C ASP A 110 -0.37 9.59 -12.67
N TYR A 111 -0.41 10.57 -11.76
CA TYR A 111 -1.00 10.40 -10.44
C TYR A 111 -2.32 11.15 -10.34
N THR A 112 -3.40 10.41 -10.15
CA THR A 112 -4.74 10.93 -9.94
C THR A 112 -5.21 10.61 -8.54
N ALA A 113 -5.63 11.64 -7.80
CA ALA A 113 -6.27 11.49 -6.50
C ALA A 113 -7.77 11.78 -6.66
N ALA A 114 -8.60 10.83 -6.28
CA ALA A 114 -10.06 10.96 -6.32
C ALA A 114 -10.63 10.83 -4.90
N SER A 115 -11.45 11.79 -4.48
CA SER A 115 -12.12 11.72 -3.18
C SER A 115 -13.32 10.78 -3.22
N GLU A 116 -13.95 10.65 -4.38
CA GLU A 116 -15.12 9.81 -4.65
C GLU A 116 -14.97 9.04 -5.97
N LEU A 117 -15.69 7.93 -6.09
CA LEU A 117 -15.73 7.13 -7.31
C LEU A 117 -16.25 7.88 -8.54
N SER A 118 -17.17 8.81 -8.34
CA SER A 118 -17.74 9.63 -9.41
C SER A 118 -16.66 10.41 -10.17
N GLU A 119 -15.57 10.79 -9.51
CA GLU A 119 -14.45 11.49 -10.14
C GLU A 119 -13.65 10.55 -11.05
N LEU A 120 -13.56 9.25 -10.72
CA LEU A 120 -12.91 8.24 -11.55
C LEU A 120 -13.64 7.95 -12.86
N PHE A 121 -14.97 8.07 -12.87
CA PHE A 121 -15.78 7.84 -14.07
C PHE A 121 -15.56 8.89 -15.17
N LEU A 122 -15.10 10.08 -14.82
CA LEU A 122 -14.82 11.14 -15.78
C LEU A 122 -13.58 10.85 -16.64
N GLU A 123 -12.70 9.97 -16.18
CA GLU A 123 -11.48 9.54 -16.89
C GLU A 123 -11.59 8.09 -17.40
N ALA A 124 -12.81 7.61 -17.67
CA ALA A 124 -13.06 6.27 -18.20
C ALA A 124 -12.29 6.04 -19.51
N GLY A 125 -11.40 5.04 -19.49
CA GLY A 125 -10.56 4.68 -20.63
C GLY A 125 -9.05 4.81 -20.38
N VAL A 126 -8.63 5.34 -19.24
CA VAL A 126 -7.21 5.33 -18.85
C VAL A 126 -6.89 4.01 -18.15
N PRO A 127 -5.94 3.21 -18.65
CA PRO A 127 -5.57 1.96 -17.99
C PRO A 127 -4.97 2.25 -16.61
N VAL A 128 -5.55 1.65 -15.57
CA VAL A 128 -5.08 1.81 -14.19
C VAL A 128 -3.92 0.84 -13.94
N GLY A 129 -2.71 1.37 -13.82
CA GLY A 129 -1.53 0.56 -13.52
C GLY A 129 -1.39 0.20 -12.03
N PHE A 130 -1.82 1.10 -11.13
CA PHE A 130 -1.82 0.88 -9.69
C PHE A 130 -2.99 1.61 -9.05
N LEU A 131 -3.80 0.88 -8.29
CA LEU A 131 -4.93 1.42 -7.55
C LEU A 131 -4.69 1.27 -6.04
N TYR A 132 -4.85 2.35 -5.30
CA TYR A 132 -4.85 2.35 -3.84
C TYR A 132 -6.15 2.91 -3.28
N LEU A 133 -6.77 2.15 -2.38
CA LEU A 133 -8.02 2.51 -1.72
C LEU A 133 -7.74 2.73 -0.23
N HIS A 134 -8.02 3.93 0.27
CA HIS A 134 -7.83 4.27 1.69
C HIS A 134 -8.91 3.69 2.59
N ASP A 135 -10.14 3.55 2.09
CA ASP A 135 -11.26 3.02 2.87
C ASP A 135 -11.71 1.65 2.34
N TYR A 136 -11.47 0.62 3.14
CA TYR A 136 -11.85 -0.77 2.87
C TYR A 136 -13.10 -1.21 3.62
N ARG A 137 -13.78 -0.30 4.36
CA ARG A 137 -14.91 -0.65 5.24
C ARG A 137 -16.22 -0.81 4.50
N HIS A 138 -16.28 -0.34 3.26
CA HIS A 138 -17.46 -0.40 2.43
C HIS A 138 -17.25 -1.43 1.30
N PRO A 139 -17.69 -2.69 1.48
CA PRO A 139 -17.47 -3.74 0.49
C PRO A 139 -18.14 -3.45 -0.86
N GLU A 140 -19.30 -2.79 -0.85
CA GLU A 140 -20.01 -2.36 -2.07
C GLU A 140 -19.18 -1.39 -2.90
N PHE A 141 -18.51 -0.45 -2.25
CA PHE A 141 -17.57 0.47 -2.88
C PHE A 141 -16.39 -0.26 -3.51
N MET A 142 -15.83 -1.26 -2.81
CA MET A 142 -14.72 -2.05 -3.32
C MET A 142 -15.11 -2.87 -4.55
N GLU A 143 -16.32 -3.42 -4.57
CA GLU A 143 -16.83 -4.18 -5.72
C GLU A 143 -17.04 -3.28 -6.94
N GLU A 144 -17.57 -2.08 -6.75
CA GLU A 144 -17.78 -1.10 -7.81
C GLU A 144 -16.45 -0.64 -8.42
N VAL A 145 -15.47 -0.29 -7.59
CA VAL A 145 -14.11 0.06 -8.03
C VAL A 145 -13.50 -1.09 -8.83
N PHE A 146 -13.62 -2.32 -8.34
CA PHE A 146 -13.07 -3.48 -9.04
C PHE A 146 -13.71 -3.66 -10.42
N ARG A 147 -15.02 -3.51 -10.55
CA ARG A 147 -15.71 -3.58 -11.85
C ARG A 147 -15.19 -2.55 -12.85
N ILE A 148 -14.93 -1.32 -12.37
CA ILE A 148 -14.42 -0.24 -13.24
C ILE A 148 -13.00 -0.56 -13.72
N CYS A 149 -12.14 -1.08 -12.83
CA CYS A 149 -10.75 -1.35 -13.17
C CYS A 149 -10.55 -2.58 -14.06
N VAL A 150 -11.53 -3.50 -14.13
CA VAL A 150 -11.43 -4.76 -14.90
C VAL A 150 -12.18 -4.69 -16.23
N ALA A 151 -13.06 -3.69 -16.40
CA ALA A 151 -13.79 -3.47 -17.66
C ALA A 151 -12.91 -2.80 -18.70
#